data_9728a850f4728db63f35eb320bad0a24
#
_entry.id   9728a850f4728db63f35eb320bad0a24
#
_cell.length_a   1.000
_cell.length_b   1.000
_cell.length_c   1.000
_cell.angle_alpha   90.00
_cell.angle_beta   90.00
_cell.angle_gamma   90.00
#
_symmetry.space_group_name_H-M   'P 1'
#
loop_
_entity.id
_entity.type
_entity.pdbx_description
1 polymer ?
#
loop_
_entity_poly.entity_id
_entity_poly.type
_entity_poly.pdbx_seq_one_letter_code
_entity_poly.pdbx_strand_id
1 'polypeptide(L)'
;QNDIESNLIKGISFFSKDKKGNEYILKAEEGEVDLSNDKIIYLKKITAQVVLNNSEDIIIISDFGKYNIENYDTIFSKNVLIKYLDSRISSNYMEFSINKSLMTITNNVIYSNNDNLLKADAVEFNTDTKKVNIFMYNSSEKVKIISKN
;
A
#
# COMPACT_ATOMS: atom_id res chain seq x y z
N GLN A 1 19.80 7.24 -28.30
CA GLN A 1 19.47 7.07 -27.85
C GLN A 1 19.21 7.02 -26.73
N ASN A 2 19.16 7.00 -26.16
CA ASN A 2 18.95 6.79 -25.20
C ASN A 2 18.55 7.59 -24.11
N ASP A 3 17.92 8.75 -24.23
CA ASP A 3 17.37 9.55 -23.16
C ASP A 3 16.34 8.78 -22.32
N ILE A 4 15.58 7.92 -22.97
CA ILE A 4 14.63 7.05 -22.28
C ILE A 4 15.34 6.17 -21.27
N GLU A 5 16.50 5.64 -21.66
CA GLU A 5 17.27 4.78 -20.77
C GLU A 5 17.81 5.52 -19.55
N SER A 6 18.13 6.81 -19.69
CA SER A 6 18.69 7.59 -18.59
C SER A 6 17.69 7.86 -17.47
N ASN A 7 16.39 7.62 -17.72
CA ASN A 7 15.34 7.81 -16.71
C ASN A 7 15.03 6.54 -15.92
N LEU A 8 15.61 5.42 -16.30
CA LEU A 8 15.39 4.15 -15.63
C LEU A 8 16.40 3.95 -14.51
N ILE A 9 15.92 3.67 -13.33
CA ILE A 9 16.75 3.48 -12.14
C ILE A 9 16.59 2.05 -11.68
N LYS A 10 17.68 1.35 -11.43
CA LYS A 10 17.66 -0.01 -10.90
C LYS A 10 17.92 0.02 -9.40
N GLY A 11 17.11 -0.72 -8.66
CA GLY A 11 17.31 -0.86 -7.22
C GLY A 11 17.11 0.44 -6.46
N ILE A 12 15.90 0.99 -6.46
CA ILE A 12 15.60 2.26 -5.83
C ILE A 12 15.01 2.06 -4.44
N SER A 13 15.34 2.96 -3.52
CA SER A 13 14.80 2.96 -2.16
C SER A 13 14.44 4.37 -1.74
N PHE A 14 13.34 4.49 -1.00
CA PHE A 14 12.90 5.75 -0.39
C PHE A 14 12.68 5.54 1.10
N PHE A 15 13.01 6.54 1.88
CA PHE A 15 12.79 6.53 3.32
C PHE A 15 12.13 7.82 3.73
N SER A 16 11.12 7.74 4.60
CA SER A 16 10.51 8.91 5.19
C SER A 16 10.02 8.57 6.61
N LYS A 17 9.73 9.60 7.37
CA LYS A 17 9.35 9.47 8.76
C LYS A 17 8.29 10.54 9.04
N ASP A 18 7.23 10.18 9.77
CA ASP A 18 6.22 11.15 10.14
C ASP A 18 6.53 11.75 11.51
N LYS A 19 5.69 12.69 11.93
CA LYS A 19 5.90 13.42 13.20
C LYS A 19 5.70 12.55 14.42
N LYS A 20 5.04 11.41 14.25
CA LYS A 20 4.72 10.52 15.38
C LYS A 20 5.72 9.39 15.53
N GLY A 21 6.76 9.38 14.71
CA GLY A 21 7.83 8.41 14.80
C GLY A 21 7.62 7.16 13.97
N ASN A 22 6.56 7.10 13.17
CA ASN A 22 6.41 6.00 12.22
C ASN A 22 7.39 6.19 11.07
N GLU A 23 7.98 5.10 10.60
CA GLU A 23 8.96 5.12 9.52
C GLU A 23 8.43 4.37 8.32
N TYR A 24 8.78 4.86 7.14
CA TYR A 24 8.27 4.31 5.88
C TYR A 24 9.46 4.02 4.98
N ILE A 25 9.60 2.76 4.59
CA ILE A 25 10.68 2.29 3.74
C ILE A 25 10.05 1.68 2.51
N LEU A 26 10.40 2.20 1.34
CA LEU A 26 9.85 1.74 0.07
C LEU A 26 11.02 1.31 -0.81
N LYS A 27 10.98 0.06 -1.27
CA LYS A 27 12.01 -0.48 -2.15
C LYS A 27 11.37 -1.04 -3.41
N ALA A 28 12.00 -0.81 -4.54
CA ALA A 28 11.55 -1.33 -5.82
C ALA A 28 12.74 -1.82 -6.63
N GLU A 29 12.50 -2.84 -7.48
CA GLU A 29 13.56 -3.34 -8.35
C GLU A 29 13.87 -2.35 -9.46
N GLU A 30 12.86 -1.61 -9.93
CA GLU A 30 13.02 -0.59 -10.96
C GLU A 30 12.18 0.63 -10.66
N GLY A 31 12.68 1.78 -11.04
CA GLY A 31 11.96 3.04 -11.00
C GLY A 31 12.19 3.82 -12.28
N GLU A 32 11.17 4.55 -12.71
CA GLU A 32 11.26 5.37 -13.92
C GLU A 32 10.61 6.72 -13.65
N VAL A 33 11.37 7.80 -13.86
CA VAL A 33 10.85 9.15 -13.66
C VAL A 33 9.87 9.49 -14.78
N ASP A 34 8.72 10.05 -14.42
CA ASP A 34 7.72 10.49 -15.39
C ASP A 34 8.26 11.72 -16.13
N LEU A 35 8.35 11.62 -17.47
CA LEU A 35 8.91 12.71 -18.27
C LEU A 35 8.05 13.98 -18.27
N SER A 36 6.76 13.85 -18.00
CA SER A 36 5.85 14.98 -17.95
C SER A 36 5.70 15.56 -16.54
N ASN A 37 6.12 14.85 -15.51
CA ASN A 37 6.02 15.31 -14.12
C ASN A 37 7.14 14.65 -13.31
N ASP A 38 8.22 15.37 -13.11
CA ASP A 38 9.42 14.85 -12.47
C ASP A 38 9.26 14.57 -10.97
N LYS A 39 8.10 14.85 -10.41
CA LYS A 39 7.80 14.50 -9.02
C LYS A 39 7.24 13.09 -8.89
N ILE A 40 6.91 12.45 -10.00
CA ILE A 40 6.31 11.13 -10.02
C ILE A 40 7.36 10.12 -10.51
N ILE A 41 7.46 9.02 -9.77
CA ILE A 41 8.31 7.88 -10.14
C ILE A 41 7.44 6.65 -10.22
N TYR A 42 7.46 5.98 -11.36
CA TYR A 42 6.79 4.70 -11.56
C TYR A 42 7.69 3.58 -11.09
N LEU A 43 7.15 2.65 -10.33
CA LEU A 43 7.92 1.61 -9.67
C LEU A 43 7.45 0.22 -10.10
N LYS A 44 8.39 -0.73 -10.11
CA LYS A 44 8.08 -2.14 -10.39
C LYS A 44 8.67 -3.01 -9.30
N LYS A 45 7.90 -4.03 -8.91
CA LYS A 45 8.26 -5.02 -7.90
C LYS A 45 8.63 -4.35 -6.60
N ILE A 46 7.60 -3.97 -5.89
CA ILE A 46 7.72 -3.13 -4.71
C ILE A 46 7.58 -3.96 -3.45
N THR A 47 8.42 -3.63 -2.47
CA THR A 47 8.27 -4.08 -1.09
C THR A 47 8.36 -2.84 -0.21
N ALA A 48 7.32 -2.60 0.56
CA ALA A 48 7.30 -1.47 1.49
C ALA A 48 7.14 -1.98 2.91
N GLN A 49 7.75 -1.25 3.84
CA GLN A 49 7.67 -1.55 5.26
C GLN A 49 7.26 -0.30 6.00
N VAL A 50 6.22 -0.41 6.79
CA VAL A 50 5.77 0.68 7.66
C VAL A 50 6.11 0.27 9.08
N VAL A 51 7.06 0.97 9.69
CA VAL A 51 7.49 0.71 11.07
C VAL A 51 6.65 1.58 11.98
N LEU A 52 5.63 0.96 12.56
CA LEU A 52 4.68 1.68 13.42
C LEU A 52 5.25 1.88 14.81
N ASN A 53 4.98 3.04 15.38
CA ASN A 53 5.36 3.32 16.75
C ASN A 53 4.58 2.43 17.70
N ASN A 54 5.28 1.66 18.54
CA ASN A 54 4.68 0.78 19.55
C ASN A 54 3.77 -0.31 18.98
N SER A 55 4.06 -0.81 17.77
CA SER A 55 3.28 -1.88 17.17
C SER A 55 4.15 -2.68 16.21
N GLU A 56 3.58 -3.75 15.67
CA GLU A 56 4.26 -4.55 14.65
C GLU A 56 4.29 -3.82 13.32
N ASP A 57 5.25 -4.18 12.48
CA ASP A 57 5.41 -3.56 11.17
C ASP A 57 4.31 -4.02 10.22
N ILE A 58 3.99 -3.13 9.27
CA ILE A 58 3.14 -3.49 8.13
C ILE A 58 4.07 -3.73 6.95
N ILE A 59 3.86 -4.84 6.25
CA ILE A 59 4.60 -5.17 5.02
C ILE A 59 3.63 -5.10 3.85
N ILE A 60 4.04 -4.40 2.80
CA ILE A 60 3.22 -4.22 1.59
C ILE A 60 4.05 -4.69 0.40
N ILE A 61 3.44 -5.53 -0.43
CA ILE A 61 4.06 -6.03 -1.67
C ILE A 61 3.11 -5.74 -2.81
N SER A 62 3.61 -5.30 -3.95
CA SER A 62 2.82 -5.14 -5.16
C SER A 62 3.69 -5.21 -6.40
N ASP A 63 3.04 -5.43 -7.55
CA ASP A 63 3.77 -5.50 -8.82
C ASP A 63 4.18 -4.12 -9.31
N PHE A 64 3.32 -3.12 -9.12
CA PHE A 64 3.56 -1.76 -9.61
C PHE A 64 3.25 -0.72 -8.55
N GLY A 65 3.83 0.45 -8.72
CA GLY A 65 3.55 1.57 -7.87
C GLY A 65 3.84 2.90 -8.53
N LYS A 66 3.40 3.94 -7.85
CA LYS A 66 3.57 5.31 -8.30
C LYS A 66 3.85 6.13 -7.05
N TYR A 67 5.03 6.74 -7.01
CA TYR A 67 5.52 7.45 -5.83
C TYR A 67 5.67 8.92 -6.14
N ASN A 68 5.13 9.78 -5.27
CA ASN A 68 5.26 11.22 -5.39
C ASN A 68 6.36 11.67 -4.43
N ILE A 69 7.47 12.16 -4.96
CA ILE A 69 8.62 12.54 -4.14
C ILE A 69 8.40 13.84 -3.36
N GLU A 70 7.34 14.58 -3.68
CA GLU A 70 7.05 15.84 -3.02
C GLU A 70 6.25 15.64 -1.74
N ASN A 71 5.19 14.83 -1.79
CA ASN A 71 4.31 14.59 -0.64
C ASN A 71 4.37 13.17 -0.11
N TYR A 72 5.15 12.30 -0.75
CA TYR A 72 5.37 10.89 -0.38
C TYR A 72 4.14 10.00 -0.59
N ASP A 73 3.08 10.51 -1.20
CA ASP A 73 1.91 9.69 -1.52
C ASP A 73 2.32 8.55 -2.44
N THR A 74 1.82 7.36 -2.13
CA THR A 74 2.18 6.17 -2.89
C THR A 74 0.92 5.44 -3.32
N ILE A 75 0.87 5.05 -4.58
CA ILE A 75 -0.17 4.17 -5.10
C ILE A 75 0.48 2.82 -5.37
N PHE A 76 -0.14 1.75 -4.89
CA PHE A 76 0.28 0.38 -5.16
C PHE A 76 -0.79 -0.25 -6.04
N SER A 77 -0.38 -0.96 -7.07
CA SER A 77 -1.35 -1.58 -7.97
C SER A 77 -0.87 -2.94 -8.45
N LYS A 78 -1.85 -3.80 -8.66
CA LYS A 78 -1.70 -5.15 -9.17
C LYS A 78 -1.04 -6.08 -8.17
N ASN A 79 -1.79 -7.07 -7.74
CA ASN A 79 -1.35 -8.07 -6.77
C ASN A 79 -0.82 -7.43 -5.49
N VAL A 80 -1.61 -6.51 -4.95
CA VAL A 80 -1.26 -5.86 -3.69
C VAL A 80 -1.53 -6.82 -2.53
N LEU A 81 -0.55 -6.99 -1.67
CA LEU A 81 -0.68 -7.80 -0.47
C LEU A 81 -0.15 -7.02 0.72
N ILE A 82 -0.98 -6.90 1.75
CA ILE A 82 -0.64 -6.19 2.98
C ILE A 82 -0.67 -7.18 4.12
N LYS A 83 0.38 -7.20 4.91
CA LYS A 83 0.48 -8.08 6.09
C LYS A 83 0.65 -7.25 7.34
N TYR A 84 -0.19 -7.50 8.32
CA TYR A 84 -0.09 -6.84 9.62
C TYR A 84 -0.56 -7.82 10.70
N LEU A 85 0.34 -8.15 11.62
CA LEU A 85 0.09 -9.19 12.62
C LEU A 85 -0.31 -10.49 11.93
N ASP A 86 -1.42 -11.11 12.35
CA ASP A 86 -1.93 -12.34 11.71
C ASP A 86 -2.92 -12.06 10.59
N SER A 87 -3.09 -10.79 10.21
CA SER A 87 -4.02 -10.37 9.17
C SER A 87 -3.33 -10.16 7.84
N ARG A 88 -4.08 -10.43 6.77
CA ARG A 88 -3.63 -10.21 5.39
C ARG A 88 -4.76 -9.55 4.63
N ILE A 89 -4.39 -8.58 3.80
CA ILE A 89 -5.33 -7.93 2.90
C ILE A 89 -4.75 -8.01 1.50
N SER A 90 -5.51 -8.57 0.57
CA SER A 90 -5.11 -8.57 -0.84
C SER A 90 -6.08 -7.71 -1.64
N SER A 91 -5.58 -7.07 -2.68
CA SER A 91 -6.39 -6.24 -3.56
C SER A 91 -5.63 -5.96 -4.84
N ASN A 92 -6.25 -5.18 -5.73
CA ASN A 92 -5.56 -4.74 -6.94
C ASN A 92 -5.16 -3.27 -6.88
N TYR A 93 -5.54 -2.56 -5.81
CA TYR A 93 -5.26 -1.13 -5.73
C TYR A 93 -5.21 -0.67 -4.28
N MET A 94 -4.23 0.16 -3.96
CA MET A 94 -4.12 0.79 -2.64
C MET A 94 -3.48 2.16 -2.78
N GLU A 95 -4.04 3.13 -2.07
CA GLU A 95 -3.44 4.46 -1.93
C GLU A 95 -2.97 4.63 -0.50
N PHE A 96 -1.76 5.13 -0.34
CA PHE A 96 -1.22 5.41 0.98
C PHE A 96 -0.79 6.86 1.06
N SER A 97 -1.43 7.62 1.95
CA SER A 97 -1.05 8.99 2.23
C SER A 97 -0.40 9.05 3.59
N ILE A 98 0.90 9.34 3.61
CA ILE A 98 1.65 9.48 4.86
C ILE A 98 1.15 10.68 5.65
N ASN A 99 0.87 11.77 4.95
CA ASN A 99 0.41 13.01 5.60
C ASN A 99 -0.94 12.86 6.27
N LYS A 100 -1.81 12.02 5.73
CA LYS A 100 -3.13 11.73 6.32
C LYS A 100 -3.13 10.51 7.22
N SER A 101 -2.01 9.82 7.30
CA SER A 101 -1.88 8.56 8.04
C SER A 101 -2.91 7.53 7.60
N LEU A 102 -3.18 7.46 6.30
CA LEU A 102 -4.32 6.68 5.81
C LEU A 102 -3.92 5.81 4.63
N MET A 103 -4.25 4.52 4.75
CA MET A 103 -4.20 3.56 3.64
C MET A 103 -5.63 3.29 3.21
N THR A 104 -5.90 3.45 1.91
CA THR A 104 -7.21 3.15 1.33
C THR A 104 -7.05 2.02 0.33
N ILE A 105 -7.67 0.89 0.61
CA ILE A 105 -7.50 -0.35 -0.14
C ILE A 105 -8.81 -0.64 -0.86
N THR A 106 -8.75 -0.80 -2.17
CA THR A 106 -9.94 -1.00 -3.00
C THR A 106 -9.65 -2.01 -4.10
N ASN A 107 -10.68 -2.37 -4.83
CA ASN A 107 -10.60 -3.19 -6.02
C ASN A 107 -10.25 -4.64 -5.68
N ASN A 108 -11.27 -5.46 -5.52
CA ASN A 108 -11.15 -6.88 -5.19
C ASN A 108 -10.51 -7.11 -3.82
N VAL A 109 -11.05 -6.48 -2.81
CA VAL A 109 -10.45 -6.56 -1.47
C VAL A 109 -10.85 -7.85 -0.78
N ILE A 110 -9.85 -8.59 -0.32
CA ILE A 110 -10.03 -9.78 0.51
C ILE A 110 -9.20 -9.61 1.77
N TYR A 111 -9.89 -9.59 2.90
CA TYR A 111 -9.27 -9.55 4.22
C TYR A 111 -9.30 -10.94 4.81
N SER A 112 -8.20 -11.39 5.37
CA SER A 112 -8.16 -12.71 6.03
C SER A 112 -7.29 -12.66 7.27
N ASN A 113 -7.66 -13.51 8.22
CA ASN A 113 -6.81 -13.80 9.38
C ASN A 113 -6.85 -15.32 9.59
N ASN A 114 -6.41 -15.80 10.75
CA ASN A 114 -6.30 -17.23 10.99
C ASN A 114 -7.63 -17.96 10.90
N ASP A 115 -8.73 -17.29 11.23
CA ASP A 115 -10.04 -17.92 11.35
C ASP A 115 -11.01 -17.61 10.24
N ASN A 116 -10.89 -16.41 9.65
CA ASN A 116 -11.93 -15.88 8.76
C ASN A 116 -11.35 -15.32 7.46
N LEU A 117 -12.21 -15.33 6.46
CA LEU A 117 -11.95 -14.66 5.19
C LEU A 117 -13.15 -13.78 4.89
N LEU A 118 -12.87 -12.52 4.51
CA LEU A 118 -13.89 -11.48 4.37
C LEU A 118 -13.68 -10.75 3.05
N LYS A 119 -14.73 -10.69 2.22
CA LYS A 119 -14.71 -9.87 1.00
C LYS A 119 -15.36 -8.53 1.28
N ALA A 120 -14.75 -7.46 0.80
CA ALA A 120 -15.23 -6.11 1.04
C ALA A 120 -15.04 -5.26 -0.20
N ASP A 121 -15.71 -4.11 -0.23
CA ASP A 121 -15.51 -3.14 -1.32
C ASP A 121 -14.32 -2.25 -1.05
N ALA A 122 -14.09 -1.91 0.20
CA ALA A 122 -12.93 -1.10 0.57
C ALA A 122 -12.54 -1.39 2.01
N VAL A 123 -11.26 -1.17 2.29
CA VAL A 123 -10.73 -1.20 3.65
C VAL A 123 -9.87 0.04 3.84
N GLU A 124 -10.05 0.72 4.97
CA GLU A 124 -9.19 1.83 5.36
C GLU A 124 -8.43 1.44 6.62
N PHE A 125 -7.14 1.72 6.62
CA PHE A 125 -6.29 1.53 7.80
C PHE A 125 -5.66 2.87 8.16
N ASN A 126 -5.84 3.28 9.42
CA ASN A 126 -5.22 4.50 9.92
C ASN A 126 -3.93 4.11 10.65
N THR A 127 -2.78 4.55 10.14
CA THR A 127 -1.47 4.17 10.71
C THR A 127 -1.23 4.82 12.06
N ASP A 128 -1.96 5.87 12.38
CA ASP A 128 -1.82 6.61 13.63
C ASP A 128 -2.64 5.94 14.75
N THR A 129 -3.93 5.74 14.50
CA THR A 129 -4.83 5.12 15.49
C THR A 129 -4.82 3.61 15.43
N LYS A 130 -4.32 3.04 14.33
CA LYS A 130 -4.30 1.61 14.02
C LYS A 130 -5.70 1.02 13.87
N LYS A 131 -6.67 1.88 13.59
CA LYS A 131 -8.04 1.46 13.32
C LYS A 131 -8.20 0.95 11.90
N VAL A 132 -8.98 -0.13 11.76
CA VAL A 132 -9.35 -0.71 10.47
C VAL A 132 -10.84 -0.51 10.27
N ASN A 133 -11.23 0.12 9.16
CA ASN A 133 -12.63 0.27 8.76
C ASN A 133 -12.88 -0.52 7.49
N ILE A 134 -13.96 -1.29 7.47
CA ILE A 134 -14.32 -2.14 6.34
C ILE A 134 -15.66 -1.64 5.79
N PHE A 135 -15.70 -1.42 4.48
CA PHE A 135 -16.87 -0.83 3.82
C PHE A 135 -17.48 -1.75 2.79
N MET A 136 -18.83 -1.75 2.76
CA MET A 136 -19.63 -2.34 1.70
C MET A 136 -20.50 -1.22 1.15
N TYR A 137 -20.33 -0.91 -0.13
CA TYR A 137 -21.05 0.21 -0.74
C TYR A 137 -22.48 -0.13 -1.14
N ASN A 138 -22.77 -1.42 -1.32
CA ASN A 138 -24.13 -1.85 -1.61
C ASN A 138 -24.84 -2.17 -0.31
N SER A 139 -25.78 -1.31 0.11
CA SER A 139 -26.44 -1.43 1.40
C SER A 139 -27.31 -2.68 1.52
N SER A 140 -27.69 -3.30 0.41
CA SER A 140 -28.49 -4.53 0.44
C SER A 140 -27.65 -5.77 0.70
N GLU A 141 -26.34 -5.63 0.65
CA GLU A 141 -25.42 -6.75 0.88
C GLU A 141 -24.72 -6.59 2.21
N LYS A 142 -24.51 -7.70 2.86
CA LYS A 142 -23.73 -7.73 4.08
C LYS A 142 -22.32 -8.15 3.78
N VAL A 143 -21.41 -7.75 4.64
CA VAL A 143 -20.05 -8.23 4.59
C VAL A 143 -20.07 -9.75 4.73
N LYS A 144 -19.41 -10.46 3.82
CA LYS A 144 -19.38 -11.92 3.84
C LYS A 144 -18.14 -12.39 4.58
N ILE A 145 -18.39 -13.17 5.62
CA ILE A 145 -17.31 -13.81 6.37
C ILE A 145 -17.34 -15.29 6.03
N ILE A 146 -16.21 -15.80 5.56
CA ILE A 146 -16.10 -17.19 5.17
C ILE A 146 -15.12 -17.87 6.10
N SER A 147 -15.58 -18.93 6.78
CA SER A 147 -14.72 -19.71 7.65
C SER A 147 -13.69 -20.45 6.81
N LYS A 148 -12.45 -20.50 7.29
CA LYS A 148 -11.38 -21.21 6.62
C LYS A 148 -11.36 -22.71 6.89
N ASN A 149 -12.15 -23.16 7.83
CA ASN A 149 -12.22 -24.60 8.17
C ASN A 149 -13.24 -25.33 7.32
#